data_0c2eb9ca9aaec71a303a82cf6c7be217
#
_entry.id   0c2eb9ca9aaec71a303a82cf6c7be217
#
_cell.length_a   1.000
_cell.length_b   1.000
_cell.length_c   1.000
_cell.angle_alpha   90.00
_cell.angle_beta   90.00
_cell.angle_gamma   90.00
#
_symmetry.space_group_name_H-M   'P 1'
#
loop_
_entity.id
_entity.type
_entity.pdbx_description
1 polymer ?
#
loop_
_entity_poly.entity_id
_entity_poly.type
_entity_poly.pdbx_seq_one_letter_code
_entity_poly.pdbx_strand_id
1 'polypeptide(L)'
;MPEKRVLVTGAALRTGRAVASELAARGYTLVLHANRHIDEAVKLAEELPGSGHTAVQADLGVPDEVKILSLEAEKCSGLILNASCYRHNYKGGNLLFDAVLEQVNYLAQMELINAFLSGRNDSGKAVVAFLDQAVASPGSDPYLDSRRKLWQHMKELAVKYGRDDVRFNAIAPGPMLPPPELGDTGMVKTLPTLPLGRSVSLQDAANCAVFLLECRSLTGALLFADCGQSLANRKNTL
;
A
#
# COMPACT_ATOMS: atom_id res chain seq x y z
N MET A 1 -9.00 -7.16 24.85
CA MET A 1 -7.84 -6.87 24.00
C MET A 1 -8.16 -5.56 23.28
N PRO A 2 -7.19 -4.66 23.03
CA PRO A 2 -7.49 -3.48 22.23
C PRO A 2 -8.02 -3.93 20.86
N GLU A 3 -8.98 -3.18 20.35
CA GLU A 3 -9.62 -3.46 19.06
C GLU A 3 -8.59 -3.39 17.95
N LYS A 4 -8.40 -4.49 17.22
CA LYS A 4 -7.46 -4.60 16.11
C LYS A 4 -8.08 -3.97 14.86
N ARG A 5 -8.19 -2.64 14.83
CA ARG A 5 -8.77 -1.89 13.71
C ARG A 5 -7.70 -1.47 12.71
N VAL A 6 -7.91 -1.76 11.43
CA VAL A 6 -6.95 -1.45 10.35
C VAL A 6 -7.65 -0.67 9.23
N LEU A 7 -7.06 0.45 8.84
CA LEU A 7 -7.45 1.16 7.61
C LEU A 7 -6.67 0.58 6.42
N VAL A 8 -7.40 0.17 5.38
CA VAL A 8 -6.84 -0.29 4.11
C VAL A 8 -7.21 0.68 3.00
N THR A 9 -6.24 1.40 2.44
CA THR A 9 -6.51 2.31 1.32
C THR A 9 -6.60 1.55 -0.01
N GLY A 10 -7.60 1.88 -0.85
CA GLY A 10 -7.85 1.19 -2.13
C GLY A 10 -8.29 -0.27 -1.91
N ALA A 11 -9.17 -0.51 -0.92
CA ALA A 11 -9.56 -1.85 -0.48
C ALA A 11 -10.57 -2.57 -1.38
N ALA A 12 -11.28 -1.84 -2.26
CA ALA A 12 -12.42 -2.38 -3.00
C ALA A 12 -12.06 -3.52 -3.97
N LEU A 13 -10.91 -3.48 -4.60
CA LEU A 13 -10.52 -4.35 -5.70
C LEU A 13 -9.08 -4.85 -5.59
N ARG A 14 -8.76 -5.89 -6.39
CA ARG A 14 -7.39 -6.37 -6.63
C ARG A 14 -6.63 -6.64 -5.32
N THR A 15 -5.42 -6.07 -5.17
CA THR A 15 -4.54 -6.27 -4.02
C THR A 15 -5.18 -5.82 -2.72
N GLY A 16 -5.82 -4.64 -2.70
CA GLY A 16 -6.47 -4.13 -1.50
C GLY A 16 -7.58 -5.04 -0.99
N ARG A 17 -8.40 -5.63 -1.90
CA ARG A 17 -9.43 -6.61 -1.55
C ARG A 17 -8.82 -7.88 -0.95
N ALA A 18 -7.75 -8.40 -1.55
CA ALA A 18 -7.06 -9.60 -1.03
C ALA A 18 -6.48 -9.34 0.38
N VAL A 19 -5.85 -8.18 0.59
CA VAL A 19 -5.34 -7.78 1.91
C VAL A 19 -6.46 -7.64 2.93
N ALA A 20 -7.57 -6.99 2.56
CA ALA A 20 -8.73 -6.85 3.45
C ALA A 20 -9.31 -8.22 3.84
N SER A 21 -9.46 -9.13 2.88
CA SER A 21 -9.96 -10.49 3.14
C SER A 21 -9.05 -11.28 4.09
N GLU A 22 -7.72 -11.21 3.88
CA GLU A 22 -6.76 -11.89 4.75
C GLU A 22 -6.74 -11.31 6.17
N LEU A 23 -6.83 -9.98 6.31
CA LEU A 23 -6.90 -9.33 7.62
C LEU A 23 -8.18 -9.68 8.37
N ALA A 24 -9.33 -9.66 7.69
CA ALA A 24 -10.62 -10.02 8.30
C ALA A 24 -10.63 -11.49 8.76
N ALA A 25 -10.07 -12.42 7.95
CA ALA A 25 -9.91 -13.82 8.33
C ALA A 25 -9.05 -14.02 9.60
N ARG A 26 -8.18 -13.04 9.92
CA ARG A 26 -7.37 -13.01 11.16
C ARG A 26 -8.02 -12.22 12.31
N GLY A 27 -9.28 -11.82 12.15
CA GLY A 27 -10.06 -11.15 13.19
C GLY A 27 -9.79 -9.66 13.35
N TYR A 28 -9.28 -8.99 12.30
CA TYR A 28 -9.19 -7.52 12.27
C TYR A 28 -10.52 -6.91 11.88
N THR A 29 -10.90 -5.82 12.55
CA THR A 29 -11.96 -4.92 12.12
C THR A 29 -11.37 -3.91 11.11
N LEU A 30 -12.06 -3.68 9.99
CA LEU A 30 -11.50 -2.94 8.87
C LEU A 30 -12.24 -1.64 8.56
N VAL A 31 -11.49 -0.62 8.20
CA VAL A 31 -11.97 0.55 7.48
C VAL A 31 -11.50 0.40 6.02
N LEU A 32 -12.43 0.20 5.12
CA LEU A 32 -12.18 -0.07 3.71
C LEU A 32 -12.32 1.22 2.92
N HIS A 33 -11.19 1.85 2.57
CA HIS A 33 -11.24 3.06 1.74
C HIS A 33 -11.30 2.71 0.26
N ALA A 34 -12.16 3.42 -0.47
CA ALA A 34 -12.23 3.42 -1.93
C ALA A 34 -12.46 4.84 -2.47
N ASN A 35 -11.97 5.13 -3.68
CA ASN A 35 -12.32 6.34 -4.41
C ASN A 35 -13.61 6.10 -5.23
N ARG A 36 -13.50 5.47 -6.41
CA ARG A 36 -14.61 5.32 -7.37
C ARG A 36 -15.48 4.09 -7.11
N HIS A 37 -14.94 3.08 -6.48
CA HIS A 37 -15.58 1.78 -6.27
C HIS A 37 -16.10 1.62 -4.84
N ILE A 38 -16.86 2.61 -4.38
CA ILE A 38 -17.38 2.59 -2.99
C ILE A 38 -18.40 1.47 -2.80
N ASP A 39 -19.25 1.18 -3.80
CA ASP A 39 -20.25 0.13 -3.70
C ASP A 39 -19.59 -1.25 -3.51
N GLU A 40 -18.48 -1.51 -4.18
CA GLU A 40 -17.70 -2.74 -4.00
C GLU A 40 -17.04 -2.80 -2.62
N ALA A 41 -16.62 -1.66 -2.05
CA ALA A 41 -16.07 -1.61 -0.70
C ALA A 41 -17.16 -1.84 0.36
N VAL A 42 -18.36 -1.29 0.17
CA VAL A 42 -19.53 -1.54 1.04
C VAL A 42 -19.90 -3.02 1.01
N LYS A 43 -20.06 -3.58 -0.19
CA LYS A 43 -20.35 -5.01 -0.36
C LYS A 43 -19.28 -5.89 0.29
N LEU A 44 -18.00 -5.53 0.12
CA LEU A 44 -16.90 -6.23 0.76
C LEU A 44 -17.01 -6.19 2.29
N ALA A 45 -17.36 -5.02 2.88
CA ALA A 45 -17.54 -4.89 4.32
C ALA A 45 -18.63 -5.82 4.87
N GLU A 46 -19.68 -6.09 4.09
CA GLU A 46 -20.77 -7.00 4.45
C GLU A 46 -20.39 -8.49 4.29
N GLU A 47 -19.54 -8.80 3.30
CA GLU A 47 -19.12 -10.18 2.98
C GLU A 47 -17.99 -10.70 3.88
N LEU A 48 -17.18 -9.80 4.48
CA LEU A 48 -16.00 -10.18 5.26
C LEU A 48 -16.39 -10.88 6.58
N PRO A 49 -15.63 -11.90 7.01
CA PRO A 49 -15.81 -12.52 8.31
C PRO A 49 -15.54 -11.57 9.44
N GLY A 50 -16.37 -11.62 10.49
CA GLY A 50 -16.30 -10.72 11.65
C GLY A 50 -17.41 -9.69 11.63
N SER A 51 -17.19 -8.56 12.29
CA SER A 51 -18.18 -7.48 12.37
C SER A 51 -17.50 -6.11 12.55
N GLY A 52 -18.26 -5.04 12.35
CA GLY A 52 -17.76 -3.67 12.55
C GLY A 52 -16.88 -3.16 11.39
N HIS A 53 -16.81 -3.87 10.26
CA HIS A 53 -16.18 -3.37 9.05
C HIS A 53 -16.98 -2.18 8.52
N THR A 54 -16.29 -1.16 8.04
CA THR A 54 -16.89 0.05 7.46
C THR A 54 -16.24 0.38 6.12
N ALA A 55 -16.98 0.99 5.22
CA ALA A 55 -16.46 1.53 3.97
C ALA A 55 -16.46 3.06 4.01
N VAL A 56 -15.41 3.69 3.49
CA VAL A 56 -15.25 5.15 3.44
C VAL A 56 -14.83 5.55 2.04
N GLN A 57 -15.57 6.48 1.44
CA GLN A 57 -15.21 7.07 0.16
C GLN A 57 -14.34 8.31 0.39
N ALA A 58 -13.22 8.39 -0.35
CA ALA A 58 -12.41 9.59 -0.45
C ALA A 58 -11.57 9.55 -1.73
N ASP A 59 -11.35 10.70 -2.36
CA ASP A 59 -10.33 10.87 -3.39
C ASP A 59 -9.04 11.38 -2.73
N LEU A 60 -7.99 10.58 -2.74
CA LEU A 60 -6.68 10.97 -2.21
C LEU A 60 -6.03 12.13 -2.98
N GLY A 61 -6.55 12.45 -4.17
CA GLY A 61 -6.19 13.64 -4.92
C GLY A 61 -6.81 14.94 -4.38
N VAL A 62 -7.80 14.84 -3.48
CA VAL A 62 -8.55 15.97 -2.92
C VAL A 62 -8.21 16.12 -1.43
N PRO A 63 -7.42 17.14 -1.02
CA PRO A 63 -6.94 17.27 0.37
C PRO A 63 -8.04 17.27 1.42
N ASP A 64 -9.21 17.88 1.15
CA ASP A 64 -10.30 17.91 2.12
C ASP A 64 -10.95 16.52 2.33
N GLU A 65 -10.99 15.67 1.30
CA GLU A 65 -11.45 14.29 1.45
C GLU A 65 -10.43 13.43 2.20
N VAL A 66 -9.13 13.69 2.03
CA VAL A 66 -8.07 13.03 2.82
C VAL A 66 -8.24 13.33 4.31
N LYS A 67 -8.60 14.56 4.69
CA LYS A 67 -8.88 14.93 6.09
C LYS A 67 -10.03 14.10 6.69
N ILE A 68 -11.08 13.83 5.92
CA ILE A 68 -12.18 12.96 6.36
C ILE A 68 -11.67 11.55 6.65
N LEU A 69 -10.87 11.00 5.74
CA LEU A 69 -10.27 9.68 5.91
C LEU A 69 -9.26 9.64 7.08
N SER A 70 -8.59 10.75 7.35
CA SER A 70 -7.65 10.90 8.47
C SER A 70 -8.32 10.70 9.82
N LEU A 71 -9.58 11.12 9.98
CA LEU A 71 -10.36 10.87 11.22
C LEU A 71 -10.57 9.37 11.49
N GLU A 72 -10.61 8.55 10.47
CA GLU A 72 -10.66 7.09 10.64
C GLU A 72 -9.26 6.51 10.92
N ALA A 73 -8.21 7.05 10.33
CA ALA A 73 -6.85 6.63 10.60
C ALA A 73 -6.45 6.81 12.07
N GLU A 74 -6.89 7.89 12.74
CA GLU A 74 -6.67 8.15 14.16
C GLU A 74 -7.20 7.04 15.08
N LYS A 75 -8.26 6.35 14.66
CA LYS A 75 -8.92 5.29 15.43
C LYS A 75 -8.30 3.90 15.23
N CYS A 76 -7.34 3.79 14.30
CA CYS A 76 -6.76 2.51 13.89
C CYS A 76 -5.49 2.16 14.68
N SER A 77 -5.24 0.86 14.82
CA SER A 77 -3.97 0.29 15.31
C SER A 77 -3.05 -0.18 14.16
N GLY A 78 -3.59 -0.24 12.94
CA GLY A 78 -2.86 -0.59 11.73
C GLY A 78 -3.27 0.25 10.53
N LEU A 79 -2.32 0.51 9.63
CA LEU A 79 -2.53 1.27 8.41
C LEU A 79 -1.88 0.54 7.23
N ILE A 80 -2.68 0.18 6.23
CA ILE A 80 -2.23 -0.40 4.96
C ILE A 80 -2.37 0.65 3.86
N LEU A 81 -1.25 1.19 3.40
CA LEU A 81 -1.17 2.18 2.33
C LEU A 81 -1.02 1.47 0.98
N ASN A 82 -2.16 1.01 0.42
CA ASN A 82 -2.18 0.29 -0.85
C ASN A 82 -2.62 1.16 -2.03
N ALA A 83 -3.47 2.16 -1.83
CA ALA A 83 -3.92 3.03 -2.90
C ALA A 83 -2.76 3.79 -3.54
N SER A 84 -2.76 3.85 -4.87
CA SER A 84 -1.79 4.63 -5.65
C SER A 84 -2.39 5.12 -6.96
N CYS A 85 -1.87 6.24 -7.46
CA CYS A 85 -2.09 6.70 -8.81
C CYS A 85 -0.92 6.24 -9.69
N TYR A 86 -1.23 5.62 -10.83
CA TYR A 86 -0.25 5.13 -11.79
C TYR A 86 -0.81 5.24 -13.20
N ARG A 87 0.05 5.57 -14.16
CA ARG A 87 -0.28 5.56 -15.59
C ARG A 87 0.83 4.86 -16.36
N HIS A 88 0.46 3.80 -17.06
CA HIS A 88 1.41 3.01 -17.84
C HIS A 88 2.15 3.87 -18.87
N ASN A 89 3.48 3.69 -18.96
CA ASN A 89 4.38 4.43 -19.86
C ASN A 89 4.41 5.96 -19.69
N TYR A 90 3.89 6.50 -18.60
CA TYR A 90 4.04 7.91 -18.30
C TYR A 90 5.48 8.23 -17.88
N LYS A 91 6.09 9.26 -18.49
CA LYS A 91 7.48 9.66 -18.27
C LYS A 91 7.62 11.05 -17.63
N GLY A 92 6.51 11.67 -17.25
CA GLY A 92 6.50 13.04 -16.76
C GLY A 92 6.25 14.08 -17.85
N GLY A 93 6.30 15.36 -17.47
CA GLY A 93 6.14 16.49 -18.39
C GLY A 93 4.73 17.06 -18.49
N ASN A 94 3.75 16.45 -17.81
CA ASN A 94 2.45 17.05 -17.59
C ASN A 94 2.36 17.48 -16.12
N LEU A 95 2.58 18.76 -15.85
CA LEU A 95 2.66 19.30 -14.49
C LEU A 95 1.42 19.01 -13.64
N LEU A 96 0.23 19.01 -14.24
CA LEU A 96 -1.01 18.69 -13.51
C LEU A 96 -1.04 17.21 -13.10
N PHE A 97 -0.63 16.31 -13.96
CA PHE A 97 -0.60 14.89 -13.63
C PHE A 97 0.55 14.55 -12.68
N ASP A 98 1.71 15.20 -12.81
CA ASP A 98 2.82 15.08 -11.86
C ASP A 98 2.39 15.51 -10.45
N ALA A 99 1.63 16.61 -10.33
CA ALA A 99 1.05 17.06 -9.07
C ALA A 99 0.05 16.05 -8.48
N VAL A 100 -0.77 15.40 -9.32
CA VAL A 100 -1.67 14.32 -8.87
C VAL A 100 -0.89 13.11 -8.35
N LEU A 101 0.19 12.71 -9.02
CA LEU A 101 1.07 11.63 -8.55
C LEU A 101 1.67 11.95 -7.18
N GLU A 102 2.19 13.17 -7.01
CA GLU A 102 2.75 13.63 -5.72
C GLU A 102 1.66 13.67 -4.64
N GLN A 103 0.47 14.21 -4.95
CA GLN A 103 -0.64 14.31 -4.00
C GLN A 103 -1.10 12.93 -3.53
N VAL A 104 -1.41 12.01 -4.46
CA VAL A 104 -1.99 10.69 -4.13
C VAL A 104 -0.95 9.75 -3.52
N ASN A 105 0.25 9.69 -4.12
CA ASN A 105 1.23 8.67 -3.77
C ASN A 105 2.14 9.07 -2.60
N TYR A 106 2.15 10.35 -2.22
CA TYR A 106 3.02 10.82 -1.16
C TYR A 106 2.28 11.70 -0.15
N LEU A 107 1.73 12.89 -0.53
CA LEU A 107 1.20 13.85 0.44
C LEU A 107 -0.01 13.28 1.21
N ALA A 108 -0.98 12.69 0.53
CA ALA A 108 -2.13 12.04 1.17
C ALA A 108 -1.71 10.89 2.09
N GLN A 109 -0.74 10.08 1.67
CA GLN A 109 -0.23 8.98 2.49
C GLN A 109 0.43 9.51 3.77
N MET A 110 1.21 10.60 3.67
CA MET A 110 1.83 11.24 4.83
C MET A 110 0.81 11.86 5.78
N GLU A 111 -0.28 12.46 5.24
CA GLU A 111 -1.36 12.98 6.06
C GLU A 111 -2.05 11.87 6.86
N LEU A 112 -2.35 10.73 6.21
CA LEU A 112 -2.90 9.55 6.90
C LEU A 112 -1.94 9.00 7.96
N ILE A 113 -0.64 8.94 7.70
CA ILE A 113 0.37 8.53 8.69
C ILE A 113 0.38 9.51 9.88
N ASN A 114 0.36 10.81 9.63
CA ASN A 114 0.38 11.81 10.70
C ASN A 114 -0.88 11.71 11.58
N ALA A 115 -2.06 11.57 10.99
CA ALA A 115 -3.29 11.34 11.72
C ALA A 115 -3.25 10.03 12.52
N PHE A 116 -2.76 8.95 11.92
CA PHE A 116 -2.57 7.68 12.60
C PHE A 116 -1.64 7.81 13.81
N LEU A 117 -0.57 8.58 13.72
CA LEU A 117 0.37 8.83 14.82
C LEU A 117 -0.23 9.69 15.92
N SER A 118 -1.07 10.68 15.59
CA SER A 118 -1.75 11.55 16.57
C SER A 118 -2.91 10.88 17.29
N GLY A 119 -3.41 9.77 16.72
CA GLY A 119 -4.54 9.01 17.28
C GLY A 119 -4.18 8.18 18.52
N ARG A 120 -4.94 7.12 18.75
CA ARG A 120 -4.83 6.25 19.94
C ARG A 120 -3.37 5.86 20.27
N ASN A 121 -3.01 5.95 21.55
CA ASN A 121 -1.71 5.50 22.08
C ASN A 121 -1.71 3.99 22.37
N ASP A 122 -2.11 3.16 21.42
CA ASP A 122 -2.05 1.72 21.55
C ASP A 122 -0.62 1.23 21.25
N SER A 123 -0.11 0.33 22.07
CA SER A 123 1.16 -0.34 21.77
C SER A 123 1.04 -1.28 20.56
N GLY A 124 2.10 -1.39 19.77
CA GLY A 124 2.14 -2.30 18.63
C GLY A 124 1.52 -1.76 17.34
N LYS A 125 1.38 -0.45 17.21
CA LYS A 125 0.92 0.20 15.99
C LYS A 125 1.83 -0.14 14.80
N ALA A 126 1.25 -0.31 13.61
CA ALA A 126 2.05 -0.62 12.42
C ALA A 126 1.48 0.02 11.14
N VAL A 127 2.40 0.52 10.31
CA VAL A 127 2.12 1.01 8.96
C VAL A 127 2.83 0.11 7.97
N VAL A 128 2.10 -0.36 6.95
CA VAL A 128 2.63 -1.13 5.83
C VAL A 128 2.25 -0.45 4.53
N ALA A 129 3.22 -0.05 3.73
CA ALA A 129 2.99 0.56 2.43
C ALA A 129 3.28 -0.41 1.29
N PHE A 130 2.39 -0.47 0.30
CA PHE A 130 2.69 -1.05 -0.99
C PHE A 130 3.42 -0.03 -1.85
N LEU A 131 4.62 -0.32 -2.24
CA LEU A 131 5.44 0.50 -3.14
C LEU A 131 5.47 -0.12 -4.55
N ASP A 132 6.64 -0.19 -5.14
CA ASP A 132 6.93 -0.84 -6.42
C ASP A 132 8.35 -1.41 -6.34
N GLN A 133 8.62 -2.56 -6.99
CA GLN A 133 9.95 -3.14 -7.00
C GLN A 133 11.00 -2.19 -7.60
N ALA A 134 10.60 -1.33 -8.54
CA ALA A 134 11.48 -0.37 -9.19
C ALA A 134 11.96 0.78 -8.28
N VAL A 135 11.42 0.94 -7.05
CA VAL A 135 11.94 1.94 -6.10
C VAL A 135 13.41 1.72 -5.75
N ALA A 136 13.90 0.47 -5.86
CA ALA A 136 15.30 0.11 -5.64
C ALA A 136 16.16 0.15 -6.91
N SER A 137 15.57 0.40 -8.09
CA SER A 137 16.27 0.46 -9.36
C SER A 137 16.77 1.88 -9.67
N PRO A 138 17.81 2.04 -10.48
CA PRO A 138 18.22 3.36 -10.97
C PRO A 138 17.15 3.95 -11.91
N GLY A 139 17.23 5.26 -12.13
CA GLY A 139 16.28 6.01 -12.96
C GLY A 139 15.26 6.77 -12.11
N SER A 140 14.59 7.71 -12.75
CA SER A 140 13.64 8.62 -12.13
C SER A 140 12.46 8.82 -13.08
N ASP A 141 11.28 8.76 -12.52
CA ASP A 141 10.04 9.25 -13.11
C ASP A 141 9.13 9.72 -11.96
N PRO A 142 8.14 10.59 -12.23
CA PRO A 142 7.33 11.19 -11.15
C PRO A 142 6.62 10.18 -10.26
N TYR A 143 6.21 9.03 -10.81
CA TYR A 143 5.59 7.96 -10.02
C TYR A 143 6.59 7.34 -9.05
N LEU A 144 7.76 6.88 -9.54
CA LEU A 144 8.78 6.26 -8.69
C LEU A 144 9.33 7.25 -7.65
N ASP A 145 9.50 8.51 -8.03
CA ASP A 145 10.01 9.53 -7.13
C ASP A 145 9.04 9.78 -5.96
N SER A 146 7.72 9.83 -6.23
CA SER A 146 6.71 9.94 -5.17
C SER A 146 6.72 8.72 -4.23
N ARG A 147 6.90 7.50 -4.77
CA ARG A 147 7.00 6.26 -3.97
C ARG A 147 8.29 6.20 -3.15
N ARG A 148 9.42 6.66 -3.71
CA ARG A 148 10.71 6.76 -2.99
C ARG A 148 10.66 7.78 -1.86
N LYS A 149 10.02 8.95 -2.09
CA LYS A 149 9.79 9.95 -1.04
C LYS A 149 9.02 9.36 0.14
N LEU A 150 7.92 8.66 -0.13
CA LEU A 150 7.14 7.99 0.91
C LEU A 150 8.02 7.01 1.69
N TRP A 151 8.75 6.13 0.99
CA TRP A 151 9.62 5.15 1.64
C TRP A 151 10.72 5.80 2.48
N GLN A 152 11.35 6.86 1.98
CA GLN A 152 12.39 7.57 2.72
C GLN A 152 11.84 8.13 4.04
N HIS A 153 10.68 8.80 4.01
CA HIS A 153 10.05 9.31 5.24
C HIS A 153 9.61 8.19 6.18
N MET A 154 9.08 7.10 5.67
CA MET A 154 8.72 5.95 6.50
C MET A 154 9.94 5.37 7.26
N LYS A 155 11.12 5.33 6.64
CA LYS A 155 12.36 4.93 7.33
C LYS A 155 12.75 5.90 8.45
N GLU A 156 12.60 7.19 8.23
CA GLU A 156 12.85 8.22 9.25
C GLU A 156 11.87 8.09 10.43
N LEU A 157 10.58 7.85 10.12
CA LEU A 157 9.56 7.60 11.13
C LEU A 157 9.80 6.30 11.90
N ALA A 158 10.29 5.24 11.23
CA ALA A 158 10.65 3.98 11.88
C ALA A 158 11.73 4.18 12.96
N VAL A 159 12.71 5.04 12.71
CA VAL A 159 13.73 5.41 13.69
C VAL A 159 13.13 6.28 14.81
N LYS A 160 12.34 7.29 14.43
CA LYS A 160 11.77 8.27 15.35
C LYS A 160 10.79 7.65 16.35
N TYR A 161 9.89 6.78 15.88
CA TYR A 161 8.79 6.24 16.67
C TYR A 161 9.00 4.77 17.10
N GLY A 162 10.16 4.19 16.85
CA GLY A 162 10.43 2.80 17.22
C GLY A 162 10.37 2.54 18.73
N ARG A 163 10.76 3.50 19.57
CA ARG A 163 10.65 3.41 21.02
C ARG A 163 9.21 3.51 21.54
N ASP A 164 8.32 4.07 20.75
CA ASP A 164 6.89 4.17 21.03
C ASP A 164 6.12 2.92 20.54
N ASP A 165 6.85 1.85 20.15
CA ASP A 165 6.31 0.60 19.60
C ASP A 165 5.46 0.83 18.32
N VAL A 166 5.84 1.82 17.49
CA VAL A 166 5.24 2.06 16.17
C VAL A 166 6.20 1.61 15.09
N ARG A 167 5.73 0.74 14.19
CA ARG A 167 6.55 0.13 13.15
C ARG A 167 6.13 0.59 11.76
N PHE A 168 7.11 0.78 10.88
CA PHE A 168 6.92 1.22 9.51
C PHE A 168 7.66 0.28 8.57
N ASN A 169 6.91 -0.45 7.73
CA ASN A 169 7.48 -1.39 6.78
C ASN A 169 6.84 -1.19 5.40
N ALA A 170 7.46 -1.73 4.38
CA ALA A 170 6.94 -1.65 3.03
C ALA A 170 7.07 -2.97 2.27
N ILE A 171 6.21 -3.15 1.28
CA ILE A 171 6.27 -4.21 0.28
C ILE A 171 6.59 -3.56 -1.07
N ALA A 172 7.54 -4.14 -1.78
CA ALA A 172 7.88 -3.80 -3.15
C ALA A 172 7.42 -4.94 -4.06
N PRO A 173 6.15 -4.93 -4.52
CA PRO A 173 5.65 -5.98 -5.38
C PRO A 173 6.21 -5.85 -6.79
N GLY A 174 6.41 -6.99 -7.43
CA GLY A 174 6.59 -7.11 -8.87
C GLY A 174 5.26 -7.18 -9.62
N PRO A 175 5.26 -7.69 -10.86
CA PRO A 175 4.05 -7.78 -11.67
C PRO A 175 3.04 -8.74 -11.02
N MET A 176 1.86 -8.24 -10.64
CA MET A 176 0.77 -9.01 -10.07
C MET A 176 -0.34 -9.27 -11.09
N LEU A 177 -0.89 -8.19 -11.64
CA LEU A 177 -1.95 -8.23 -12.64
C LEU A 177 -1.57 -7.31 -13.81
N PRO A 178 -1.97 -7.64 -15.03
CA PRO A 178 -1.70 -6.77 -16.15
C PRO A 178 -2.37 -5.41 -15.96
N PRO A 179 -1.78 -4.33 -16.51
CA PRO A 179 -2.44 -3.04 -16.59
C PRO A 179 -3.80 -3.20 -17.29
N PRO A 180 -4.89 -2.60 -16.79
CA PRO A 180 -6.23 -2.77 -17.39
C PRO A 180 -6.27 -2.45 -18.88
N GLU A 181 -5.46 -1.48 -19.33
CA GLU A 181 -5.38 -1.00 -20.70
C GLU A 181 -4.74 -2.03 -21.66
N LEU A 182 -3.95 -2.97 -21.13
CA LEU A 182 -3.21 -3.94 -21.93
C LEU A 182 -3.82 -5.35 -21.88
N GLY A 183 -4.80 -5.58 -21.02
CA GLY A 183 -5.39 -6.90 -20.83
C GLY A 183 -4.33 -7.97 -20.57
N ASP A 184 -4.62 -9.21 -20.92
CA ASP A 184 -3.72 -10.36 -20.67
C ASP A 184 -2.37 -10.24 -21.40
N THR A 185 -2.29 -9.46 -22.48
CA THR A 185 -1.04 -9.27 -23.24
C THR A 185 -0.01 -8.43 -22.46
N GLY A 186 -0.44 -7.65 -21.47
CA GLY A 186 0.42 -6.73 -20.73
C GLY A 186 1.58 -7.39 -19.97
N MET A 187 1.50 -8.70 -19.72
CA MET A 187 2.53 -9.43 -18.98
C MET A 187 3.30 -10.46 -19.81
N VAL A 188 2.88 -10.73 -21.03
CA VAL A 188 3.49 -11.77 -21.90
C VAL A 188 5.00 -11.61 -22.06
N LYS A 189 5.50 -10.36 -22.19
CA LYS A 189 6.92 -10.07 -22.33
C LYS A 189 7.66 -10.04 -20.99
N THR A 190 6.98 -9.77 -19.90
CA THR A 190 7.57 -9.60 -18.56
C THR A 190 7.75 -10.94 -17.85
N LEU A 191 6.77 -11.83 -17.89
CA LEU A 191 6.81 -13.08 -17.13
C LEU A 191 8.03 -13.94 -17.42
N PRO A 192 8.46 -14.14 -18.70
CA PRO A 192 9.64 -14.96 -19.01
C PRO A 192 10.95 -14.37 -18.48
N THR A 193 10.98 -13.06 -18.14
CA THR A 193 12.19 -12.42 -17.61
C THR A 193 12.34 -12.54 -16.10
N LEU A 194 11.28 -12.97 -15.42
CA LEU A 194 11.28 -13.15 -13.97
C LEU A 194 11.98 -14.45 -13.58
N PRO A 195 12.84 -14.49 -12.57
CA PRO A 195 13.48 -15.71 -12.09
C PRO A 195 12.51 -16.86 -11.78
N LEU A 196 11.33 -16.56 -11.21
CA LEU A 196 10.31 -17.57 -10.94
C LEU A 196 9.37 -17.83 -12.13
N GLY A 197 9.50 -17.13 -13.25
CA GLY A 197 8.72 -17.32 -14.47
C GLY A 197 7.21 -17.08 -14.33
N ARG A 198 6.76 -16.46 -13.26
CA ARG A 198 5.33 -16.22 -12.96
C ARG A 198 5.10 -14.88 -12.30
N SER A 199 3.86 -14.39 -12.33
CA SER A 199 3.44 -13.20 -11.58
C SER A 199 3.36 -13.46 -10.08
N VAL A 200 3.45 -12.39 -9.30
CA VAL A 200 3.13 -12.41 -7.87
C VAL A 200 1.62 -12.62 -7.70
N SER A 201 1.22 -13.59 -6.88
CA SER A 201 -0.19 -13.77 -6.57
C SER A 201 -0.70 -12.65 -5.63
N LEU A 202 -1.99 -12.30 -5.76
CA LEU A 202 -2.61 -11.34 -4.84
C LEU A 202 -2.60 -11.86 -3.40
N GLN A 203 -2.74 -13.19 -3.23
CA GLN A 203 -2.70 -13.83 -1.92
C GLN A 203 -1.30 -13.76 -1.29
N ASP A 204 -0.22 -13.96 -2.06
CA ASP A 204 1.14 -13.84 -1.54
C ASP A 204 1.43 -12.39 -1.11
N ALA A 205 0.98 -11.41 -1.91
CA ALA A 205 1.10 -10.01 -1.54
C ALA A 205 0.31 -9.66 -0.26
N ALA A 206 -0.90 -10.22 -0.09
CA ALA A 206 -1.71 -10.07 1.12
C ALA A 206 -1.03 -10.72 2.33
N ASN A 207 -0.49 -11.93 2.19
CA ASN A 207 0.24 -12.61 3.26
C ASN A 207 1.47 -11.82 3.71
N CYS A 208 2.22 -11.21 2.76
CA CYS A 208 3.34 -10.32 3.08
C CYS A 208 2.88 -9.10 3.88
N ALA A 209 1.74 -8.48 3.51
CA ALA A 209 1.22 -7.33 4.23
C ALA A 209 0.85 -7.66 5.68
N VAL A 210 0.15 -8.77 5.87
CA VAL A 210 -0.24 -9.25 7.20
C VAL A 210 0.99 -9.64 8.01
N PHE A 211 1.97 -10.34 7.42
CA PHE A 211 3.23 -10.66 8.09
C PHE A 211 3.94 -9.40 8.60
N LEU A 212 4.09 -8.36 7.77
CA LEU A 212 4.72 -7.11 8.19
C LEU A 212 3.91 -6.35 9.25
N LEU A 213 2.58 -6.45 9.19
CA LEU A 213 1.70 -5.85 10.19
C LEU A 213 1.82 -6.55 11.55
N GLU A 214 2.00 -7.87 11.59
CA GLU A 214 2.01 -8.67 12.82
C GLU A 214 3.43 -8.89 13.39
N CYS A 215 4.46 -8.95 12.55
CA CYS A 215 5.84 -9.23 12.98
C CYS A 215 6.42 -8.05 13.78
N ARG A 216 6.48 -8.20 15.10
CA ARG A 216 6.87 -7.14 16.04
C ARG A 216 8.35 -6.77 16.00
N SER A 217 9.19 -7.59 15.42
CA SER A 217 10.65 -7.37 15.33
C SER A 217 11.08 -6.66 14.05
N LEU A 218 10.12 -6.28 13.15
CA LEU A 218 10.42 -5.63 11.89
C LEU A 218 9.95 -4.17 11.87
N THR A 219 10.88 -3.26 11.65
CA THR A 219 10.62 -1.86 11.31
C THR A 219 11.71 -1.38 10.34
N GLY A 220 11.35 -0.53 9.38
CA GLY A 220 12.25 -0.07 8.32
C GLY A 220 12.56 -1.14 7.26
N ALA A 221 11.81 -2.24 7.22
CA ALA A 221 12.02 -3.31 6.24
C ALA A 221 11.29 -3.03 4.93
N LEU A 222 11.98 -3.28 3.81
CA LEU A 222 11.42 -3.33 2.46
C LEU A 222 11.43 -4.78 1.98
N LEU A 223 10.24 -5.39 1.89
CA LEU A 223 10.08 -6.78 1.46
C LEU A 223 9.78 -6.84 -0.04
N PHE A 224 10.68 -7.43 -0.82
CA PHE A 224 10.47 -7.65 -2.24
C PHE A 224 9.60 -8.90 -2.45
N ALA A 225 8.35 -8.69 -2.88
CA ALA A 225 7.43 -9.72 -3.34
C ALA A 225 7.31 -9.63 -4.87
N ASP A 226 8.38 -9.98 -5.59
CA ASP A 226 8.57 -9.61 -6.99
C ASP A 226 8.98 -10.77 -7.90
N CYS A 227 8.88 -12.00 -7.44
CA CYS A 227 9.31 -13.19 -8.18
C CYS A 227 10.78 -13.13 -8.66
N GLY A 228 11.63 -12.36 -7.95
CA GLY A 228 13.04 -12.19 -8.25
C GLY A 228 13.36 -11.10 -9.26
N GLN A 229 12.38 -10.28 -9.69
CA GLN A 229 12.57 -9.24 -10.69
C GLN A 229 13.69 -8.25 -10.33
N SER A 230 13.75 -7.82 -9.07
CA SER A 230 14.77 -6.90 -8.58
C SER A 230 16.19 -7.46 -8.67
N LEU A 231 16.35 -8.78 -8.60
CA LEU A 231 17.63 -9.46 -8.75
C LEU A 231 18.06 -9.56 -10.22
N ALA A 232 17.11 -9.83 -11.13
CA ALA A 232 17.37 -9.89 -12.56
C ALA A 232 17.78 -8.52 -13.11
N ASN A 233 17.15 -7.44 -12.64
CA ASN A 233 17.47 -6.07 -13.06
C ASN A 233 18.86 -5.60 -12.59
N ARG A 234 19.39 -6.15 -11.49
CA ARG A 234 20.75 -5.83 -10.99
C ARG A 234 21.89 -6.47 -11.79
N LYS A 235 21.63 -7.54 -12.55
CA LYS A 235 22.67 -8.20 -13.36
C LYS A 235 23.21 -7.33 -14.50
N ASN A 236 22.49 -6.26 -14.87
CA ASN A 236 22.96 -5.32 -15.89
C ASN A 236 23.83 -4.18 -15.32
N THR A 237 24.18 -4.23 -14.03
CA THR A 237 24.95 -3.18 -13.30
C THR A 237 26.23 -3.75 -12.66
N LEU A 238 26.56 -5.03 -12.90
CA LEU A 238 27.83 -5.68 -12.59
C LEU A 238 28.59 -5.99 -13.89
#